data_c160403c6da0d39f976e31ac172f46d0
#
_entry.id   c160403c6da0d39f976e31ac172f46d0
#
_cell.length_a   1.000
_cell.length_b   1.000
_cell.length_c   1.000
_cell.angle_alpha   90.00
_cell.angle_beta   90.00
_cell.angle_gamma   90.00
#
_symmetry.space_group_name_H-M   'P 1'
#
loop_
_entity.id
_entity.type
_entity.pdbx_description
1 polymer ?
#
loop_
_entity_poly.entity_id
_entity_poly.type
_entity_poly.pdbx_seq_one_letter_code
_entity_poly.pdbx_strand_id
1 'polypeptide(L)'
;YGKTKTLLVSIHCNASGTGKGTGWEIHTSPGKTKADELAQVFWEMANRMFGGTWKIRGDWSDGDGDWENNFYILKKTSCPAVLTENFFMDNETDCKILLSPEGKAQIIQLHVDSILKYIEDYA
;
A
#
# COMPACT_ATOMS: atom_id res chain seq x y z
N TYR A 1 -23.42 3.50 3.10
CA TYR A 1 -22.71 4.80 3.28
C TYR A 1 -22.35 5.47 1.95
N GLY A 2 -22.35 4.73 0.85
CA GLY A 2 -22.06 5.26 -0.47
C GLY A 2 -20.57 5.53 -0.72
N LYS A 3 -20.25 5.84 -1.98
CA LYS A 3 -18.87 6.00 -2.45
C LYS A 3 -18.12 7.19 -1.85
N THR A 4 -18.84 8.19 -1.34
CA THR A 4 -18.22 9.40 -0.78
C THR A 4 -17.86 9.28 0.69
N LYS A 5 -18.34 8.25 1.36
CA LYS A 5 -18.10 8.03 2.80
C LYS A 5 -17.50 6.65 3.07
N THR A 6 -16.95 6.03 2.05
CA THR A 6 -16.39 4.69 2.15
C THR A 6 -15.05 4.66 1.42
N LEU A 7 -14.12 3.90 1.95
CA LEU A 7 -12.89 3.57 1.25
C LEU A 7 -12.59 2.08 1.44
N LEU A 8 -11.85 1.52 0.50
CA LEU A 8 -11.49 0.12 0.54
C LEU A 8 -9.97 -0.01 0.58
N VAL A 9 -9.47 -0.78 1.53
CA VAL A 9 -8.05 -1.10 1.64
C VAL A 9 -7.92 -2.62 1.63
N SER A 10 -7.32 -3.16 0.57
CA SER A 10 -7.06 -4.59 0.43
C SER A 10 -5.62 -4.85 0.86
N ILE A 11 -5.42 -5.70 1.86
CA ILE A 11 -4.12 -5.90 2.52
C ILE A 11 -3.56 -7.25 2.12
N HIS A 12 -2.42 -7.26 1.45
CA HIS A 12 -1.78 -8.45 0.91
C HIS A 12 -0.30 -8.54 1.26
N CYS A 13 0.26 -9.74 1.10
CA CYS A 13 1.70 -9.97 1.01
C CYS A 13 2.02 -10.33 -0.43
N ASN A 14 3.13 -9.83 -0.93
CA ASN A 14 3.55 -10.03 -2.31
C ASN A 14 4.29 -11.36 -2.50
N ALA A 15 4.44 -11.77 -3.74
CA ALA A 15 5.27 -12.91 -4.13
C ALA A 15 5.79 -12.66 -5.54
N SER A 16 7.10 -12.81 -5.74
CA SER A 16 7.73 -12.61 -7.05
C SER A 16 7.83 -13.90 -7.87
N GLY A 17 7.71 -15.06 -7.22
CA GLY A 17 7.95 -16.36 -7.84
C GLY A 17 9.42 -16.70 -8.00
N THR A 18 10.34 -15.78 -7.72
CA THR A 18 11.78 -15.96 -7.84
C THR A 18 12.51 -15.98 -6.50
N GLY A 19 11.85 -15.54 -5.44
CA GLY A 19 12.45 -15.34 -4.12
C GLY A 19 13.32 -14.09 -4.05
N LYS A 20 13.43 -13.30 -5.11
CA LYS A 20 14.32 -12.12 -5.19
C LYS A 20 13.59 -10.79 -5.01
N GLY A 21 12.26 -10.76 -5.16
CA GLY A 21 11.48 -9.55 -4.92
C GLY A 21 11.51 -9.17 -3.45
N THR A 22 11.60 -7.88 -3.14
CA THR A 22 11.63 -7.38 -1.76
C THR A 22 11.02 -5.97 -1.71
N GLY A 23 10.40 -5.64 -0.58
CA GLY A 23 9.92 -4.29 -0.29
C GLY A 23 8.42 -4.18 -0.17
N TRP A 24 8.01 -2.99 0.24
CA TRP A 24 6.60 -2.61 0.37
C TRP A 24 6.17 -1.82 -0.86
N GLU A 25 4.95 -2.04 -1.31
CA GLU A 25 4.38 -1.28 -2.42
C GLU A 25 2.87 -1.14 -2.28
N ILE A 26 2.28 -0.21 -3.05
CA ILE A 26 0.84 0.02 -3.06
C ILE A 26 0.35 0.17 -4.50
N HIS A 27 -0.86 -0.30 -4.75
CA HIS A 27 -1.47 -0.32 -6.08
C HIS A 27 -2.82 0.39 -6.09
N THR A 28 -3.09 1.10 -7.19
CA THR A 28 -4.40 1.67 -7.51
C THR A 28 -4.83 1.21 -8.89
N SER A 29 -6.09 1.49 -9.26
CA SER A 29 -6.53 1.29 -10.64
C SER A 29 -5.91 2.36 -11.55
N PRO A 30 -5.74 2.09 -12.88
CA PRO A 30 -5.17 3.08 -13.80
C PRO A 30 -5.98 4.37 -13.86
N GLY A 31 -5.28 5.47 -14.12
CA GLY A 31 -5.87 6.80 -14.25
C GLY A 31 -5.76 7.64 -12.99
N LYS A 32 -6.19 8.89 -13.09
CA LYS A 32 -6.20 9.83 -11.96
C LYS A 32 -7.53 9.72 -11.21
N THR A 33 -7.50 9.24 -9.98
CA THR A 33 -8.69 9.06 -9.16
C THR A 33 -8.42 9.51 -7.72
N LYS A 34 -9.46 9.53 -6.89
CA LYS A 34 -9.28 9.78 -5.44
C LYS A 34 -8.47 8.69 -4.77
N ALA A 35 -8.39 7.51 -5.36
CA ALA A 35 -7.53 6.45 -4.88
C ALA A 35 -6.06 6.84 -4.92
N ASP A 36 -5.65 7.69 -5.86
CA ASP A 36 -4.27 8.18 -5.92
C ASP A 36 -3.92 9.03 -4.70
N GLU A 37 -4.86 9.83 -4.20
CA GLU A 37 -4.66 10.61 -2.98
C GLU A 37 -4.47 9.69 -1.77
N LEU A 38 -5.32 8.67 -1.65
CA LEU A 38 -5.22 7.66 -0.59
C LEU A 38 -3.89 6.90 -0.68
N ALA A 39 -3.53 6.46 -1.88
CA ALA A 39 -2.27 5.74 -2.11
C ALA A 39 -1.06 6.61 -1.78
N GLN A 40 -1.09 7.89 -2.13
CA GLN A 40 0.01 8.79 -1.83
C GLN A 40 0.18 9.00 -0.32
N VAL A 41 -0.91 9.11 0.43
CA VAL A 41 -0.85 9.18 1.90
C VAL A 41 -0.16 7.93 2.46
N PHE A 42 -0.56 6.73 1.99
CA PHE A 42 0.07 5.48 2.41
C PHE A 42 1.55 5.44 2.05
N TRP A 43 1.89 5.85 0.83
CA TRP A 43 3.28 5.80 0.37
C TRP A 43 4.19 6.71 1.19
N GLU A 44 3.75 7.93 1.43
CA GLU A 44 4.50 8.88 2.25
C GLU A 44 4.66 8.40 3.69
N MET A 45 3.60 7.82 4.26
CA MET A 45 3.65 7.26 5.60
C MET A 45 4.60 6.06 5.67
N ALA A 46 4.54 5.16 4.69
CA ALA A 46 5.44 4.02 4.61
C ALA A 46 6.90 4.47 4.46
N ASN A 47 7.13 5.45 3.61
CA ASN A 47 8.48 6.00 3.44
C ASN A 47 9.02 6.60 4.74
N ARG A 48 8.17 7.28 5.51
CA ARG A 48 8.56 7.85 6.81
C ARG A 48 8.82 6.76 7.85
N MET A 49 7.95 5.74 7.91
CA MET A 49 8.04 4.68 8.93
C MET A 49 9.12 3.64 8.61
N PHE A 50 9.23 3.25 7.34
CA PHE A 50 10.09 2.14 6.91
C PHE A 50 11.38 2.60 6.26
N GLY A 51 11.39 3.80 5.68
CA GLY A 51 12.54 4.33 4.95
C GLY A 51 13.81 4.33 5.80
N GLY A 52 14.92 3.84 5.21
CA GLY A 52 16.18 3.68 5.93
C GLY A 52 16.31 2.35 6.68
N THR A 53 15.20 1.64 6.93
CA THR A 53 15.21 0.33 7.59
C THR A 53 14.79 -0.78 6.63
N TRP A 54 13.68 -0.58 5.92
CA TRP A 54 13.13 -1.54 4.98
C TRP A 54 12.90 -0.88 3.62
N LYS A 55 12.88 -1.67 2.57
CA LYS A 55 12.75 -1.17 1.20
C LYS A 55 11.32 -0.74 0.90
N ILE A 56 11.17 0.44 0.30
CA ILE A 56 9.91 0.95 -0.24
C ILE A 56 10.03 0.98 -1.76
N ARG A 57 9.07 0.37 -2.45
CA ARG A 57 9.01 0.36 -3.90
C ARG A 57 8.03 1.42 -4.37
N GLY A 58 8.26 1.98 -5.54
CA GLY A 58 7.36 2.96 -6.11
C GLY A 58 7.50 3.02 -7.62
N ASP A 59 6.42 3.39 -8.30
CA ASP A 59 6.40 3.65 -9.73
C ASP A 59 6.12 5.14 -9.92
N TRP A 60 7.14 5.89 -10.35
CA TRP A 60 7.07 7.32 -10.52
C TRP A 60 6.80 7.73 -11.97
N SER A 61 6.44 6.79 -12.84
CA SER A 61 6.22 7.06 -14.26
C SER A 61 5.10 8.07 -14.52
N ASP A 62 4.12 8.15 -13.62
CA ASP A 62 3.00 9.09 -13.69
C ASP A 62 3.06 10.22 -12.65
N GLY A 63 4.18 10.36 -11.94
CA GLY A 63 4.41 11.45 -10.99
C GLY A 63 4.04 11.16 -9.54
N ASP A 64 3.60 9.93 -9.21
CA ASP A 64 3.32 9.53 -7.83
C ASP A 64 3.98 8.18 -7.51
N GLY A 65 3.93 7.76 -6.24
CA GLY A 65 4.66 6.60 -5.75
C GLY A 65 3.89 5.28 -5.82
N ASP A 66 2.65 5.28 -6.26
CA ASP A 66 1.85 4.06 -6.33
C ASP A 66 2.05 3.31 -7.65
N TRP A 67 1.73 2.01 -7.62
CA TRP A 67 1.70 1.15 -8.80
C TRP A 67 0.28 1.08 -9.31
N GLU A 68 0.06 1.42 -10.58
CA GLU A 68 -1.26 1.32 -11.18
C GLU A 68 -1.40 -0.03 -11.86
N ASN A 69 -2.41 -0.80 -11.42
CA ASN A 69 -2.69 -2.14 -11.94
C ASN A 69 -4.18 -2.36 -12.16
N ASN A 70 -4.46 -3.27 -13.06
CA ASN A 70 -5.84 -3.58 -13.47
C ASN A 70 -6.45 -4.69 -12.61
N PHE A 71 -6.18 -4.66 -11.29
CA PHE A 71 -6.78 -5.61 -10.36
C PHE A 71 -8.29 -5.44 -10.31
N TYR A 72 -9.00 -6.54 -10.37
CA TYR A 72 -10.45 -6.54 -10.39
C TYR A 72 -11.05 -5.76 -9.22
N ILE A 73 -10.56 -5.99 -7.99
CA ILE A 73 -11.09 -5.35 -6.79
C ILE A 73 -10.94 -3.82 -6.83
N LEU A 74 -9.85 -3.32 -7.42
CA LEU A 74 -9.62 -1.89 -7.56
C LEU A 74 -10.47 -1.30 -8.68
N LYS A 75 -10.55 -2.01 -9.81
CA LYS A 75 -11.27 -1.55 -11.00
C LYS A 75 -12.77 -1.48 -10.80
N LYS A 76 -13.34 -2.44 -10.08
CA LYS A 76 -14.81 -2.57 -9.91
C LYS A 76 -15.35 -1.92 -8.65
N THR A 77 -14.49 -1.34 -7.82
CA THR A 77 -14.91 -0.66 -6.60
C THR A 77 -15.19 0.81 -6.89
N SER A 78 -16.36 1.30 -6.49
CA SER A 78 -16.80 2.67 -6.77
C SER A 78 -16.28 3.72 -5.79
N CYS A 79 -15.79 3.32 -4.62
CA CYS A 79 -15.14 4.22 -3.66
C CYS A 79 -13.63 4.23 -3.88
N PRO A 80 -12.89 5.16 -3.25
CA PRO A 80 -11.42 5.10 -3.28
C PRO A 80 -10.93 3.75 -2.79
N ALA A 81 -10.10 3.08 -3.57
CA ALA A 81 -9.65 1.72 -3.30
C ALA A 81 -8.16 1.59 -3.56
N VAL A 82 -7.44 1.00 -2.61
CA VAL A 82 -6.02 0.70 -2.74
C VAL A 82 -5.76 -0.74 -2.33
N LEU A 83 -4.66 -1.29 -2.83
CA LEU A 83 -4.17 -2.61 -2.45
C LEU A 83 -2.73 -2.46 -1.98
N THR A 84 -2.47 -2.82 -0.72
CA THR A 84 -1.10 -2.80 -0.19
C THR A 84 -0.47 -4.17 -0.33
N GLU A 85 0.77 -4.21 -0.82
CA GLU A 85 1.60 -5.39 -0.88
C GLU A 85 2.70 -5.25 0.17
N ASN A 86 2.49 -5.91 1.29
CA ASN A 86 3.31 -5.75 2.50
C ASN A 86 4.43 -6.76 2.50
N PHE A 87 5.50 -6.42 1.75
CA PHE A 87 6.69 -7.25 1.61
C PHE A 87 6.42 -8.56 0.84
N PHE A 88 7.47 -9.27 0.53
CA PHE A 88 7.39 -10.49 -0.28
C PHE A 88 7.51 -11.73 0.60
N MET A 89 6.44 -12.51 0.67
CA MET A 89 6.42 -13.71 1.50
C MET A 89 7.38 -14.81 1.01
N ASP A 90 7.77 -14.77 -0.26
CA ASP A 90 8.72 -15.72 -0.85
C ASP A 90 10.18 -15.25 -0.82
N ASN A 91 10.44 -14.10 -0.17
CA ASN A 91 11.79 -13.61 0.07
C ASN A 91 12.15 -13.85 1.53
N GLU A 92 13.33 -14.43 1.80
CA GLU A 92 13.71 -14.80 3.17
C GLU A 92 13.76 -13.61 4.11
N THR A 93 14.36 -12.49 3.68
CA THR A 93 14.47 -11.29 4.52
C THR A 93 13.09 -10.69 4.80
N ASP A 94 12.27 -10.54 3.77
CA ASP A 94 10.92 -9.98 3.89
C ASP A 94 10.01 -10.89 4.74
N CYS A 95 10.14 -12.19 4.57
CA CYS A 95 9.37 -13.15 5.36
C CYS A 95 9.67 -13.02 6.86
N LYS A 96 10.92 -12.77 7.22
CA LYS A 96 11.31 -12.52 8.62
C LYS A 96 10.64 -11.28 9.17
N ILE A 97 10.51 -10.20 8.36
CA ILE A 97 9.77 -9.00 8.77
C ILE A 97 8.31 -9.34 9.04
N LEU A 98 7.67 -10.05 8.12
CA LEU A 98 6.26 -10.45 8.22
C LEU A 98 5.98 -11.31 9.44
N LEU A 99 6.91 -12.17 9.83
CA LEU A 99 6.75 -13.08 10.96
C LEU A 99 7.18 -12.46 12.30
N SER A 100 7.90 -11.34 12.29
CA SER A 100 8.36 -10.71 13.53
C SER A 100 7.25 -9.91 14.20
N PRO A 101 7.21 -9.85 15.55
CA PRO A 101 6.27 -8.99 16.26
C PRO A 101 6.42 -7.52 15.89
N GLU A 102 7.64 -7.05 15.71
CA GLU A 102 7.93 -5.67 15.31
C GLU A 102 7.41 -5.37 13.90
N GLY A 103 7.68 -6.26 12.93
CA GLY A 103 7.21 -6.10 11.56
C GLY A 103 5.69 -6.05 11.48
N LYS A 104 5.02 -6.95 12.18
CA LYS A 104 3.55 -6.96 12.25
C LYS A 104 3.01 -5.67 12.84
N ALA A 105 3.58 -5.21 13.94
CA ALA A 105 3.14 -3.99 14.62
C ALA A 105 3.32 -2.77 13.70
N GLN A 106 4.44 -2.66 13.01
CA GLN A 106 4.71 -1.55 12.09
C GLN A 106 3.77 -1.55 10.89
N ILE A 107 3.47 -2.71 10.32
CA ILE A 107 2.53 -2.83 9.20
C ILE A 107 1.12 -2.42 9.64
N ILE A 108 0.68 -2.87 10.80
CA ILE A 108 -0.63 -2.49 11.35
C ILE A 108 -0.67 -0.97 11.57
N GLN A 109 0.35 -0.40 12.19
CA GLN A 109 0.41 1.03 12.47
C GLN A 109 0.40 1.86 11.19
N LEU A 110 1.08 1.40 10.15
CA LEU A 110 1.06 2.04 8.84
C LEU A 110 -0.38 2.19 8.33
N HIS A 111 -1.16 1.13 8.39
CA HIS A 111 -2.53 1.15 7.89
C HIS A 111 -3.43 2.07 8.74
N VAL A 112 -3.31 1.99 10.04
CA VAL A 112 -4.09 2.85 10.94
C VAL A 112 -3.76 4.32 10.71
N ASP A 113 -2.48 4.68 10.73
CA ASP A 113 -2.05 6.07 10.59
C ASP A 113 -2.39 6.64 9.21
N SER A 114 -2.25 5.83 8.16
CA SER A 114 -2.53 6.26 6.79
C SER A 114 -4.03 6.53 6.59
N ILE A 115 -4.87 5.64 7.08
CA ILE A 115 -6.33 5.79 6.98
C ILE A 115 -6.78 7.04 7.75
N LEU A 116 -6.28 7.22 8.97
CA LEU A 116 -6.62 8.39 9.79
C LEU A 116 -6.15 9.69 9.13
N LYS A 117 -4.94 9.68 8.58
CA LYS A 117 -4.40 10.86 7.88
C LYS A 117 -5.22 11.22 6.66
N TYR A 118 -5.62 10.21 5.88
CA TYR A 118 -6.48 10.44 4.72
C TYR A 118 -7.82 11.05 5.13
N ILE A 119 -8.43 10.53 6.18
CA ILE A 119 -9.71 11.05 6.68
C ILE A 119 -9.55 12.51 7.13
N GLU A 120 -8.47 12.83 7.83
CA GLU A 120 -8.16 14.18 8.28
C GLU A 120 -8.01 15.16 7.11
N ASP A 121 -7.30 14.76 6.06
CA ASP A 121 -6.93 15.64 4.96
C ASP A 121 -7.98 15.75 3.85
N TYR A 122 -8.77 14.72 3.61
CA TYR A 122 -9.62 14.61 2.42
C TYR A 122 -11.10 14.30 2.70
N ALA A 123 -11.44 13.92 3.90
CA ALA A 123 -12.83 13.53 4.20
C ALA A 123 -13.67 14.62 4.86
#